data_330ae8c6ce11e65564209fd5ff2d8892
#
_entry.id   330ae8c6ce11e65564209fd5ff2d8892
#
_cell.length_a   1.000
_cell.length_b   1.000
_cell.length_c   1.000
_cell.angle_alpha   90.00
_cell.angle_beta   90.00
_cell.angle_gamma   90.00
#
_symmetry.space_group_name_H-M   'P 1'
#
loop_
_entity.id
_entity.type
_entity.pdbx_description
1 polymer ?
#
loop_
_entity_poly.entity_id
_entity_poly.type
_entity_poly.pdbx_seq_one_letter_code
_entity_poly.pdbx_strand_id
1 'polypeptide(L)'
;MKIVALGVNSKTGKCCIIKSNATYDMLKENYDLYKVEYDSINWCGRDDVERTLELENIKLTDNSFNHKETVRGTDYDHGHDYPWTFKFDIVYEVEDKNNY
;
A
#
# COMPACT_ATOMS: atom_id res chain seq x y z
N MET A 1 2.93 -11.31 -7.49
CA MET A 1 2.75 -9.86 -7.59
C MET A 1 3.87 -9.13 -6.87
N LYS A 2 4.34 -8.04 -7.42
CA LYS A 2 5.38 -7.23 -6.79
C LYS A 2 4.79 -5.95 -6.23
N ILE A 3 5.55 -5.30 -5.34
CA ILE A 3 5.17 -4.01 -4.78
C ILE A 3 5.30 -2.96 -5.89
N VAL A 4 4.21 -2.26 -6.19
CA VAL A 4 4.18 -1.23 -7.23
C VAL A 4 3.88 0.16 -6.69
N ALA A 5 3.30 0.24 -5.49
CA ALA A 5 2.86 1.51 -4.94
C ALA A 5 2.63 1.42 -3.44
N LEU A 6 2.48 2.59 -2.81
CA LEU A 6 1.95 2.71 -1.46
C LEU A 6 0.67 3.53 -1.49
N GLY A 7 -0.37 3.02 -0.85
CA GLY A 7 -1.57 3.80 -0.59
C GLY A 7 -1.41 4.54 0.73
N VAL A 8 -1.47 5.86 0.70
CA VAL A 8 -1.13 6.70 1.84
C VAL A 8 -2.35 7.53 2.27
N ASN A 9 -2.58 7.57 3.56
CA ASN A 9 -3.53 8.50 4.15
C ASN A 9 -2.79 9.83 4.39
N SER A 10 -3.13 10.85 3.61
CA SER A 10 -2.43 12.13 3.65
C SER A 10 -2.56 12.86 4.99
N LYS A 11 -3.58 12.54 5.77
CA LYS A 11 -3.78 13.16 7.08
C LYS A 11 -2.90 12.56 8.16
N THR A 12 -2.66 11.26 8.10
CA THR A 12 -1.96 10.54 9.17
C THR A 12 -0.55 10.12 8.80
N GLY A 13 -0.23 10.07 7.51
CA GLY A 13 1.05 9.54 7.04
C GLY A 13 1.11 8.01 7.06
N LYS A 14 0.05 7.36 7.48
CA LYS A 14 -0.04 5.90 7.48
C LYS A 14 -0.21 5.38 6.06
N CYS A 15 0.27 4.18 5.82
CA CYS A 15 0.23 3.61 4.47
C CYS A 15 -0.01 2.11 4.48
N CYS A 16 -0.42 1.60 3.32
CA CYS A 16 -0.44 0.18 3.04
C CYS A 16 0.34 -0.09 1.76
N ILE A 17 0.87 -1.30 1.66
CA ILE A 17 1.60 -1.75 0.49
C ILE A 17 0.61 -2.22 -0.56
N ILE A 18 0.79 -1.76 -1.80
CA ILE A 18 -0.02 -2.17 -2.95
C ILE A 18 0.83 -3.05 -3.85
N LYS A 19 0.38 -4.28 -4.05
CA LYS A 19 1.02 -5.26 -4.94
C LYS A 19 0.11 -5.52 -6.14
N SER A 20 0.72 -5.65 -7.32
CA SER A 20 -0.05 -5.94 -8.53
C SER A 20 0.86 -6.52 -9.60
N ASN A 21 0.26 -7.21 -10.57
CA ASN A 21 0.91 -7.57 -11.82
C ASN A 21 0.84 -6.42 -12.83
N ALA A 22 0.00 -5.43 -12.59
CA ALA A 22 -0.04 -4.21 -13.38
C ALA A 22 1.14 -3.31 -13.00
N THR A 23 1.49 -2.41 -13.90
CA THR A 23 2.49 -1.37 -13.61
C THR A 23 1.80 -0.21 -12.88
N TYR A 24 2.62 0.63 -12.25
CA TYR A 24 2.11 1.86 -11.63
C TYR A 24 1.34 2.72 -12.64
N ASP A 25 1.86 2.88 -13.85
CA ASP A 25 1.22 3.71 -14.89
C ASP A 25 -0.15 3.15 -15.30
N MET A 26 -0.27 1.83 -15.35
CA MET A 26 -1.55 1.18 -15.64
C MET A 26 -2.57 1.46 -14.53
N LEU A 27 -2.14 1.37 -13.29
CA LEU A 27 -3.01 1.68 -12.15
C LEU A 27 -3.44 3.15 -12.14
N LYS A 28 -2.52 4.05 -12.46
CA LYS A 28 -2.80 5.47 -12.53
C LYS A 28 -3.85 5.79 -13.59
N GLU A 29 -3.77 5.11 -14.70
CA GLU A 29 -4.71 5.30 -15.81
C GLU A 29 -6.11 4.78 -15.48
N ASN A 30 -6.20 3.60 -14.87
CA ASN A 30 -7.49 3.02 -14.47
C ASN A 30 -7.31 2.01 -13.35
N TYR A 31 -7.32 2.50 -12.12
CA TYR A 31 -7.06 1.69 -10.92
C TYR A 31 -8.01 0.50 -10.81
N ASP A 32 -9.30 0.71 -11.05
CA ASP A 32 -10.32 -0.30 -10.80
C ASP A 32 -10.32 -1.43 -11.84
N LEU A 33 -9.56 -1.26 -12.93
CA LEU A 33 -9.48 -2.28 -13.97
C LEU A 33 -8.57 -3.44 -13.57
N TYR A 34 -7.62 -3.21 -12.69
CA TYR A 34 -6.58 -4.18 -12.38
C TYR A 34 -6.72 -4.74 -10.99
N LYS A 35 -6.33 -6.00 -10.84
CA LYS A 35 -6.30 -6.66 -9.53
C LYS A 35 -5.11 -6.15 -8.72
N VAL A 36 -5.39 -5.76 -7.49
CA VAL A 36 -4.36 -5.40 -6.52
C VAL A 36 -4.52 -6.22 -5.25
N GLU A 37 -3.41 -6.43 -4.57
CA GLU A 37 -3.40 -7.01 -3.24
C GLU A 37 -2.76 -6.01 -2.29
N TYR A 38 -3.33 -5.89 -1.12
CA TYR A 38 -2.81 -5.02 -0.07
C TYR A 38 -2.08 -5.88 0.94
N ASP A 39 -0.79 -5.60 1.11
CA ASP A 39 -0.04 -6.29 2.14
C ASP A 39 -0.40 -5.68 3.49
N SER A 40 -0.18 -6.45 4.54
CA SER A 40 -0.74 -6.15 5.85
C SER A 40 -0.43 -4.75 6.34
N ILE A 41 -1.47 -4.07 6.70
CA ILE A 41 -1.40 -2.89 7.54
C ILE A 41 -1.00 -3.42 8.90
N ASN A 42 0.27 -3.34 9.18
CA ASN A 42 0.82 -3.99 10.36
C ASN A 42 0.72 -3.03 11.54
N TRP A 43 -0.19 -3.34 12.43
CA TRP A 43 -0.40 -2.59 13.66
C TRP A 43 0.80 -2.63 14.63
N CYS A 44 1.85 -3.34 14.29
CA CYS A 44 3.12 -3.28 15.02
C CYS A 44 4.01 -2.11 14.56
N GLY A 45 3.47 -1.13 13.88
CA GLY A 45 4.15 0.10 13.53
C GLY A 45 4.83 0.13 12.17
N ARG A 46 4.46 -0.79 11.27
CA ARG A 46 5.00 -0.79 9.90
C ARG A 46 4.18 0.05 8.94
N ASP A 47 3.13 0.64 9.44
CA ASP A 47 2.11 1.27 8.60
C ASP A 47 2.41 2.72 8.21
N ASP A 48 3.46 3.36 8.74
CA ASP A 48 3.84 4.68 8.26
C ASP A 48 4.81 4.57 7.08
N VAL A 49 4.85 5.63 6.26
CA VAL A 49 5.58 5.63 5.00
C VAL A 49 7.08 5.39 5.22
N GLU A 50 7.69 6.17 6.07
CA GLU A 50 9.13 6.11 6.28
C GLU A 50 9.61 4.73 6.73
N ARG A 51 8.91 4.18 7.71
CA ARG A 51 9.26 2.87 8.26
C ARG A 51 9.00 1.75 7.26
N THR A 52 7.93 1.85 6.49
CA THR A 52 7.63 0.87 5.46
C THR A 52 8.69 0.87 4.37
N LEU A 53 9.13 2.03 3.92
CA LEU A 53 10.20 2.13 2.92
C LEU A 53 11.48 1.45 3.39
N GLU A 54 11.83 1.66 4.66
CA GLU A 54 13.02 1.05 5.23
C GLU A 54 12.90 -0.47 5.33
N LEU A 55 11.79 -0.95 5.89
CA LEU A 55 11.60 -2.39 6.13
C LEU A 55 11.47 -3.19 4.85
N GLU A 56 10.82 -2.64 3.84
CA GLU A 56 10.62 -3.33 2.56
C GLU A 56 11.75 -3.07 1.56
N ASN A 57 12.71 -2.25 1.94
CA ASN A 57 13.84 -1.86 1.08
C ASN A 57 13.39 -1.31 -0.27
N ILE A 58 12.48 -0.38 -0.22
CA ILE A 58 11.93 0.32 -1.37
C ILE A 58 12.11 1.82 -1.18
N LYS A 59 11.93 2.58 -2.23
CA LYS A 59 11.96 4.03 -2.17
C LYS A 59 10.82 4.63 -2.98
N LEU A 60 10.40 5.84 -2.62
CA LEU A 60 9.42 6.58 -3.40
C LEU A 60 10.07 7.18 -4.63
N THR A 61 9.31 7.25 -5.71
CA THR A 61 9.65 8.08 -6.87
C THR A 61 8.98 9.44 -6.71
N ASP A 62 9.10 10.30 -7.72
CA ASP A 62 8.43 11.60 -7.72
C ASP A 62 6.97 11.53 -8.18
N ASN A 63 6.47 10.34 -8.46
CA ASN A 63 5.15 10.17 -9.06
C ASN A 63 4.12 9.75 -8.03
N SER A 64 2.94 10.35 -8.14
CA SER A 64 1.79 9.99 -7.33
C SER A 64 0.50 10.36 -8.07
N PHE A 65 -0.61 9.79 -7.62
CA PHE A 65 -1.92 10.20 -8.09
C PHE A 65 -2.94 10.10 -6.96
N ASN A 66 -4.02 10.84 -7.08
CA ASN A 66 -5.10 10.84 -6.11
C ASN A 66 -6.03 9.67 -6.41
N HIS A 67 -6.28 8.86 -5.41
CA HIS A 67 -7.23 7.75 -5.51
C HIS A 67 -7.67 7.37 -4.10
N LYS A 68 -8.96 7.45 -3.85
CA LYS A 68 -9.53 7.11 -2.55
C LYS A 68 -9.95 5.66 -2.54
N GLU A 69 -9.51 4.94 -1.52
CA GLU A 69 -9.84 3.53 -1.36
C GLU A 69 -10.06 3.23 0.11
N THR A 70 -10.92 2.26 0.38
CA THR A 70 -11.09 1.70 1.72
C THR A 70 -10.69 0.24 1.66
N VAL A 71 -9.63 -0.11 2.36
CA VAL A 71 -9.13 -1.48 2.46
C VAL A 71 -9.72 -2.11 3.71
N ARG A 72 -10.30 -3.30 3.56
CA ARG A 72 -10.87 -4.04 4.68
C ARG A 72 -10.22 -5.40 4.78
N GLY A 73 -10.00 -5.83 6.00
CA GLY A 73 -9.45 -7.14 6.27
C GLY A 73 -9.90 -7.62 7.63
N THR A 74 -9.52 -8.86 7.93
CA THR A 74 -9.82 -9.48 9.21
C THR A 74 -8.60 -10.23 9.68
N ASP A 75 -8.15 -9.92 10.90
CA ASP A 75 -7.10 -10.67 11.57
C ASP A 75 -7.76 -11.68 12.51
N TYR A 76 -7.13 -12.83 12.63
CA TYR A 76 -7.57 -13.87 13.53
C TYR A 76 -6.56 -14.06 14.63
N ASP A 77 -7.00 -13.94 15.89
CA ASP A 77 -6.11 -14.09 17.03
C ASP A 77 -6.89 -14.66 18.22
N HIS A 78 -6.33 -15.69 18.85
CA HIS A 78 -6.88 -16.33 20.05
C HIS A 78 -8.36 -16.74 19.92
N GLY A 79 -8.75 -17.22 18.72
CA GLY A 79 -10.11 -17.67 18.49
C GLY A 79 -11.11 -16.57 18.19
N HIS A 80 -10.64 -15.34 17.99
CA HIS A 80 -11.48 -14.19 17.69
C HIS A 80 -11.08 -13.55 16.36
N ASP A 81 -12.08 -13.08 15.62
CA ASP A 81 -11.90 -12.31 14.40
C ASP A 81 -11.87 -10.83 14.75
N TYR A 82 -10.84 -10.13 14.26
CA TYR A 82 -10.68 -8.69 14.47
C TYR A 82 -10.74 -8.01 13.10
N PRO A 83 -11.91 -7.46 12.72
CA PRO A 83 -12.00 -6.73 11.46
C PRO A 83 -11.26 -5.41 11.58
N TRP A 84 -10.59 -5.03 10.49
CA TRP A 84 -9.90 -3.75 10.42
C TRP A 84 -10.21 -3.06 9.10
N THR A 85 -10.03 -1.75 9.10
CA THR A 85 -10.28 -0.91 7.94
C THR A 85 -9.16 0.11 7.83
N PHE A 86 -8.66 0.31 6.62
CA PHE A 86 -7.70 1.36 6.33
C PHE A 86 -8.17 2.18 5.13
N LYS A 87 -8.07 3.49 5.24
CA LYS A 87 -8.43 4.41 4.16
C LYS A 87 -7.19 5.15 3.68
N PHE A 88 -7.01 5.21 2.36
CA PHE A 88 -5.98 6.07 1.78
C PHE A 88 -6.58 6.94 0.69
N ASP A 89 -5.89 8.03 0.36
CA ASP A 89 -6.37 9.03 -0.60
C ASP A 89 -5.34 9.39 -1.66
N ILE A 90 -4.13 8.90 -1.54
CA ILE A 90 -3.08 9.16 -2.51
C ILE A 90 -2.24 7.89 -2.70
N VAL A 91 -1.82 7.66 -3.94
CA VAL A 91 -1.02 6.50 -4.32
C VAL A 91 0.34 6.99 -4.82
N TYR A 92 1.40 6.55 -4.14
CA TYR A 92 2.78 6.88 -4.51
C TYR A 92 3.44 5.73 -5.23
N GLU A 93 4.11 6.03 -6.33
CA GLU A 93 4.94 5.04 -7.00
C GLU A 93 6.15 4.68 -6.16
N VAL A 94 6.49 3.40 -6.11
CA VAL A 94 7.69 2.94 -5.44
C VAL A 94 8.62 2.26 -6.42
N GLU A 95 9.90 2.29 -6.08
CA GLU A 95 10.95 1.63 -6.81
C GLU A 95 11.65 0.66 -5.86
N ASP A 96 11.82 -0.58 -6.33
CA ASP A 96 12.50 -1.61 -5.53
C ASP A 96 14.00 -1.39 -5.60
N LYS A 97 14.63 -1.11 -4.45
CA LYS A 97 16.07 -0.88 -4.35
C LYS A 97 16.88 -2.13 -4.68
N ASN A 98 16.28 -3.29 -4.62
CA ASN A 98 16.95 -4.56 -4.89
C ASN A 98 16.87 -4.96 -6.37
N ASN A 99 16.17 -4.20 -7.18
CA ASN A 99 15.90 -4.53 -8.57
C ASN A 99 16.90 -3.78 -9.47
N TYR A 100 18.03 -4.42 -9.71
CA TYR A 100 19.08 -3.92 -10.60
C TYR A 100 19.14 -4.74 -11.87
#